data_53d6c4b76526b6797fa0687b3aef8ce9
#
_entry.id   53d6c4b76526b6797fa0687b3aef8ce9
#
_cell.length_a   1.000
_cell.length_b   1.000
_cell.length_c   1.000
_cell.angle_alpha   90.00
_cell.angle_beta   90.00
_cell.angle_gamma   90.00
#
_symmetry.space_group_name_H-M   'P 1'
#
loop_
_entity.id
_entity.type
_entity.pdbx_description
1 polymer ?
#
loop_
_entity_poly.entity_id
_entity_poly.type
_entity_poly.pdbx_seq_one_letter_code
_entity_poly.pdbx_strand_id
1 'polypeptide(L)'
;MKTTYTKFILLLAATTFIACNEEEAPSLHISASADKTEVKVGEPVTFSIRHNAMAVSIYTGDDGHDYKSSAYYLLLGKTNDDLQNNNYRPIDPEITPYNCNFADTPAGSTSITDNLAEVVNAGSGDNLIGSEAEIEYDESIQQNVLKITSVHPEWWYQALRLHTDAKLGTNKKLNLRMRFDKDILGDVSSGEQRPDITTFQVVIRLGGIGVGETEVIFRDETVWDIYWNPNTAFTDYSVDLSSVIDAWQGATGKTMGTLSYIQILFTPSNNAGYLGDYYIASASYGDIDYIPFSTGQSLNINDNSGILKYQYTYTQPGNYQVVVIGTNKIGRASCRERV
;
A
#
# COMPACT_ATOMS: atom_id res chain seq x y z
N MET A 1 25.95 -63.29 63.91
CA MET A 1 25.69 -62.61 62.56
C MET A 1 24.30 -62.00 62.62
N LYS A 2 24.21 -60.70 62.70
CA LYS A 2 22.95 -59.97 62.74
C LYS A 2 22.73 -59.37 61.34
N THR A 3 21.68 -59.74 60.69
CA THR A 3 21.28 -59.25 59.36
C THR A 3 20.38 -58.07 59.56
N THR A 4 20.87 -56.90 59.16
CA THR A 4 20.12 -55.63 59.22
C THR A 4 19.33 -55.45 57.95
N TYR A 5 18.00 -55.38 58.02
CA TYR A 5 17.13 -55.05 56.92
C TYR A 5 16.96 -53.54 56.82
N THR A 6 17.43 -52.90 55.75
CA THR A 6 17.20 -51.52 55.48
C THR A 6 15.85 -51.38 54.73
N LYS A 7 14.87 -50.76 55.37
CA LYS A 7 13.60 -50.39 54.69
C LYS A 7 13.77 -49.18 53.85
N PHE A 8 13.62 -49.30 52.53
CA PHE A 8 13.48 -48.21 51.61
C PHE A 8 12.06 -47.66 51.70
N ILE A 9 11.92 -46.43 52.15
CA ILE A 9 10.67 -45.68 52.11
C ILE A 9 10.66 -45.00 50.76
N LEU A 10 9.83 -45.48 49.86
CA LEU A 10 9.56 -44.81 48.55
C LEU A 10 8.63 -43.64 48.81
N LEU A 11 9.18 -42.43 48.83
CA LEU A 11 8.40 -41.20 48.92
C LEU A 11 7.82 -40.90 47.52
N LEU A 12 6.55 -41.25 47.30
CA LEU A 12 5.82 -40.94 46.08
C LEU A 12 5.43 -39.45 46.14
N ALA A 13 6.24 -38.59 45.50
CA ALA A 13 5.89 -37.21 45.32
C ALA A 13 4.73 -37.14 44.30
N ALA A 14 3.52 -36.97 44.78
CA ALA A 14 2.37 -36.64 43.95
C ALA A 14 2.56 -35.18 43.48
N THR A 15 3.10 -35.00 42.27
CA THR A 15 3.02 -33.75 41.55
C THR A 15 1.57 -33.57 41.14
N THR A 16 0.82 -32.80 41.90
CA THR A 16 -0.46 -32.23 41.45
C THR A 16 -0.15 -31.29 40.30
N PHE A 17 -0.35 -31.77 39.09
CA PHE A 17 -0.51 -30.88 37.94
C PHE A 17 -1.77 -30.05 38.21
N ILE A 18 -1.58 -28.81 38.63
CA ILE A 18 -2.61 -27.81 38.55
C ILE A 18 -2.72 -27.54 37.04
N ALA A 19 -3.58 -28.32 36.37
CA ALA A 19 -4.09 -27.95 35.06
C ALA A 19 -4.79 -26.62 35.31
N CYS A 20 -4.21 -25.50 34.85
CA CYS A 20 -4.98 -24.30 34.61
C CYS A 20 -6.05 -24.73 33.60
N ASN A 21 -7.26 -24.98 34.08
CA ASN A 21 -8.42 -24.93 33.21
C ASN A 21 -8.41 -23.51 32.64
N GLU A 22 -7.99 -23.37 31.39
CA GLU A 22 -8.37 -22.20 30.61
C GLU A 22 -9.89 -22.25 30.59
N GLU A 23 -10.54 -21.47 31.45
CA GLU A 23 -11.96 -21.22 31.32
C GLU A 23 -12.15 -20.72 29.89
N GLU A 24 -12.84 -21.50 29.06
CA GLU A 24 -13.26 -21.08 27.74
C GLU A 24 -13.97 -19.73 27.93
N ALA A 25 -13.39 -18.69 27.36
CA ALA A 25 -13.99 -17.37 27.45
C ALA A 25 -15.42 -17.49 26.95
N PRO A 26 -16.43 -17.00 27.69
CA PRO A 26 -17.80 -17.13 27.30
C PRO A 26 -17.99 -16.60 25.87
N SER A 27 -18.77 -17.32 25.07
CA SER A 27 -19.03 -16.93 23.69
C SER A 27 -19.53 -15.50 23.64
N LEU A 28 -18.90 -14.67 22.84
CA LEU A 28 -19.26 -13.27 22.71
C LEU A 28 -20.53 -13.13 21.91
N HIS A 29 -21.50 -12.42 22.47
CA HIS A 29 -22.74 -12.07 21.80
C HIS A 29 -22.86 -10.56 21.70
N ILE A 30 -23.19 -10.07 20.51
CA ILE A 30 -23.53 -8.69 20.27
C ILE A 30 -24.70 -8.64 19.29
N SER A 31 -25.66 -7.79 19.54
CA SER A 31 -26.74 -7.46 18.62
C SER A 31 -27.05 -5.99 18.68
N ALA A 32 -27.34 -5.40 17.54
CA ALA A 32 -27.62 -3.98 17.43
C ALA A 32 -28.83 -3.76 16.53
N SER A 33 -29.61 -2.72 16.83
CA SER A 33 -30.72 -2.26 16.02
C SER A 33 -30.84 -0.74 16.10
N ALA A 34 -31.28 -0.11 15.02
CA ALA A 34 -31.60 1.30 14.99
C ALA A 34 -33.14 1.47 15.28
N ASP A 35 -33.52 2.56 15.94
CA ASP A 35 -34.93 2.92 16.13
C ASP A 35 -35.60 3.40 14.84
N LYS A 36 -34.77 3.88 13.87
CA LYS A 36 -35.19 4.36 12.56
C LYS A 36 -34.17 3.92 11.51
N THR A 37 -34.66 3.53 10.33
CA THR A 37 -33.80 3.20 9.16
C THR A 37 -33.64 4.39 8.21
N GLU A 38 -34.55 5.40 8.34
CA GLU A 38 -34.52 6.64 7.58
C GLU A 38 -34.70 7.82 8.52
N VAL A 39 -33.77 8.77 8.46
CA VAL A 39 -33.78 9.99 9.27
C VAL A 39 -33.38 11.20 8.40
N LYS A 40 -33.90 12.36 8.78
CA LYS A 40 -33.46 13.62 8.15
C LYS A 40 -32.09 14.02 8.68
N VAL A 41 -31.30 14.70 7.85
CA VAL A 41 -30.04 15.30 8.30
C VAL A 41 -30.30 16.21 9.52
N GLY A 42 -29.51 16.02 10.57
CA GLY A 42 -29.68 16.73 11.84
C GLY A 42 -30.69 16.09 12.80
N GLU A 43 -31.40 15.04 12.39
CA GLU A 43 -32.33 14.29 13.28
C GLU A 43 -31.54 13.12 13.92
N PRO A 44 -31.70 12.91 15.25
CA PRO A 44 -31.00 11.81 15.93
C PRO A 44 -31.60 10.45 15.60
N VAL A 45 -30.72 9.44 15.47
CA VAL A 45 -31.04 8.02 15.45
C VAL A 45 -30.51 7.37 16.72
N THR A 46 -31.23 6.43 17.30
CA THR A 46 -30.85 5.72 18.51
C THR A 46 -30.51 4.27 18.17
N PHE A 47 -29.28 3.88 18.39
CA PHE A 47 -28.80 2.49 18.30
C PHE A 47 -29.02 1.81 19.65
N SER A 48 -29.75 0.69 19.65
CA SER A 48 -29.88 -0.17 20.82
C SER A 48 -29.00 -1.40 20.66
N ILE A 49 -28.01 -1.54 21.56
CA ILE A 49 -26.98 -2.57 21.47
C ILE A 49 -27.09 -3.45 22.71
N ARG A 50 -27.19 -4.76 22.52
CA ARG A 50 -27.11 -5.76 23.59
C ARG A 50 -25.82 -6.54 23.43
N HIS A 51 -25.08 -6.68 24.51
CA HIS A 51 -23.77 -7.34 24.47
C HIS A 51 -23.39 -7.96 25.80
N ASN A 52 -22.46 -8.92 25.74
CA ASN A 52 -21.70 -9.43 26.90
C ASN A 52 -20.20 -9.12 26.73
N ALA A 53 -19.87 -8.15 25.89
CA ALA A 53 -18.49 -7.72 25.65
C ALA A 53 -17.97 -6.83 26.77
N MET A 54 -16.65 -6.85 27.00
CA MET A 54 -15.96 -5.95 27.93
C MET A 54 -15.78 -4.55 27.34
N ALA A 55 -15.66 -4.46 26.02
CA ALA A 55 -15.60 -3.21 25.31
C ALA A 55 -16.45 -3.26 24.05
N VAL A 56 -17.13 -2.14 23.75
CA VAL A 56 -17.98 -1.98 22.56
C VAL A 56 -17.57 -0.72 21.84
N SER A 57 -17.46 -0.82 20.53
CA SER A 57 -17.17 0.29 19.62
C SER A 57 -18.17 0.30 18.48
N ILE A 58 -18.52 1.47 17.98
CA ILE A 58 -19.42 1.65 16.84
C ILE A 58 -18.73 2.44 15.73
N TYR A 59 -18.91 2.00 14.49
CA TYR A 59 -18.60 2.73 13.28
C TYR A 59 -19.93 3.18 12.67
N THR A 60 -20.15 4.46 12.59
CA THR A 60 -21.43 5.04 12.13
C THR A 60 -21.57 5.09 10.62
N GLY A 61 -20.46 4.87 9.90
CA GLY A 61 -20.44 4.75 8.44
C GLY A 61 -20.32 6.07 7.69
N ASP A 62 -20.36 7.19 8.36
CA ASP A 62 -20.10 8.51 7.80
C ASP A 62 -18.61 8.84 7.72
N ASP A 63 -18.28 10.02 7.19
CA ASP A 63 -16.89 10.43 7.00
C ASP A 63 -16.09 10.39 8.30
N GLY A 64 -14.93 9.73 8.24
CA GLY A 64 -14.10 9.44 9.39
C GLY A 64 -14.55 8.26 10.26
N HIS A 65 -15.73 7.67 10.01
CA HIS A 65 -16.28 6.57 10.82
C HIS A 65 -16.72 5.35 9.99
N ASP A 66 -16.17 5.19 8.77
CA ASP A 66 -16.44 4.01 7.95
C ASP A 66 -15.63 2.80 8.43
N TYR A 67 -16.33 1.69 8.68
CA TYR A 67 -15.73 0.44 9.13
C TYR A 67 -14.72 -0.14 8.12
N LYS A 68 -15.03 -0.07 6.81
CA LYS A 68 -14.14 -0.64 5.78
C LYS A 68 -12.81 0.10 5.67
N SER A 69 -12.79 1.37 6.06
CA SER A 69 -11.59 2.20 6.12
C SER A 69 -10.90 2.13 7.48
N SER A 70 -11.34 1.25 8.38
CA SER A 70 -10.75 1.10 9.71
C SER A 70 -9.55 0.16 9.72
N ALA A 71 -8.60 0.42 10.62
CA ALA A 71 -7.48 -0.49 10.86
C ALA A 71 -7.96 -1.90 11.21
N TYR A 72 -9.06 -2.00 11.96
CA TYR A 72 -9.65 -3.27 12.32
C TYR A 72 -10.06 -4.11 11.09
N TYR A 73 -10.74 -3.49 10.11
CA TYR A 73 -11.16 -4.17 8.88
C TYR A 73 -9.98 -4.54 8.00
N LEU A 74 -9.04 -3.61 7.85
CA LEU A 74 -7.85 -3.79 7.00
C LEU A 74 -6.92 -4.90 7.53
N LEU A 75 -6.90 -5.10 8.86
CA LEU A 75 -6.13 -6.17 9.51
C LEU A 75 -6.89 -7.49 9.64
N LEU A 76 -8.19 -7.52 9.31
CA LEU A 76 -9.02 -8.70 9.49
C LEU A 76 -8.51 -9.87 8.64
N GLY A 77 -8.22 -10.99 9.28
CA GLY A 77 -7.69 -12.20 8.64
C GLY A 77 -6.19 -12.16 8.33
N LYS A 78 -5.48 -11.12 8.75
CA LYS A 78 -4.02 -11.07 8.66
C LYS A 78 -3.38 -11.78 9.84
N THR A 79 -2.35 -12.55 9.58
CA THR A 79 -1.52 -13.20 10.60
C THR A 79 -0.37 -12.29 11.03
N ASN A 80 0.31 -12.63 12.13
CA ASN A 80 1.53 -11.93 12.52
C ASN A 80 2.62 -12.02 11.45
N ASP A 81 2.69 -13.15 10.74
CA ASP A 81 3.64 -13.34 9.64
C ASP A 81 3.28 -12.44 8.45
N ASP A 82 1.98 -12.30 8.13
CA ASP A 82 1.53 -11.33 7.13
C ASP A 82 1.92 -9.91 7.51
N LEU A 83 1.75 -9.54 8.80
CA LEU A 83 2.09 -8.21 9.30
C LEU A 83 3.59 -7.93 9.26
N GLN A 84 4.42 -8.95 9.48
CA GLN A 84 5.88 -8.82 9.44
C GLN A 84 6.44 -8.87 8.02
N ASN A 85 5.92 -9.75 7.18
CA ASN A 85 6.45 -10.01 5.84
C ASN A 85 5.90 -9.04 4.77
N ASN A 86 4.70 -8.49 4.98
CA ASN A 86 4.02 -7.63 4.02
C ASN A 86 3.94 -6.15 4.47
N ASN A 87 4.75 -5.74 5.42
CA ASN A 87 4.83 -4.34 5.88
C ASN A 87 3.51 -3.73 6.38
N TYR A 88 2.57 -4.55 6.86
CA TYR A 88 1.38 -4.04 7.58
C TYR A 88 1.77 -3.48 8.96
N ARG A 89 2.74 -2.58 8.99
CA ARG A 89 3.15 -1.90 10.21
C ARG A 89 2.29 -0.67 10.45
N PRO A 90 2.13 -0.23 11.70
CA PRO A 90 1.58 1.09 11.96
C PRO A 90 2.37 2.13 11.16
N ILE A 91 1.70 2.99 10.44
CA ILE A 91 2.34 4.05 9.67
C ILE A 91 3.13 4.92 10.65
N ASP A 92 4.43 5.02 10.42
CA ASP A 92 5.17 6.14 10.96
C ASP A 92 4.56 7.41 10.32
N PRO A 93 3.96 8.33 11.10
CA PRO A 93 3.33 9.52 10.55
C PRO A 93 4.32 10.42 9.79
N GLU A 94 5.61 10.18 9.92
CA GLU A 94 6.64 10.87 9.17
C GLU A 94 6.91 10.23 7.80
N ILE A 95 6.42 9.01 7.52
CA ILE A 95 6.57 8.33 6.24
C ILE A 95 5.28 8.50 5.45
N THR A 96 5.32 9.30 4.40
CA THR A 96 4.21 9.45 3.46
C THR A 96 4.49 8.58 2.25
N PRO A 97 3.67 7.55 1.98
CA PRO A 97 3.79 6.76 0.76
C PRO A 97 3.53 7.65 -0.45
N TYR A 98 4.33 7.46 -1.49
CA TYR A 98 4.07 8.11 -2.77
C TYR A 98 3.01 7.31 -3.54
N ASN A 99 2.00 8.00 -4.03
CA ASN A 99 0.97 7.43 -4.91
C ASN A 99 0.62 8.43 -6.00
N CYS A 100 0.72 7.99 -7.23
CA CYS A 100 0.40 8.73 -8.43
C CYS A 100 -0.61 7.92 -9.24
N ASN A 101 -1.69 8.55 -9.69
CA ASN A 101 -2.59 7.96 -10.68
C ASN A 101 -3.06 9.07 -11.65
N PHE A 102 -3.54 8.67 -12.81
CA PHE A 102 -3.95 9.58 -13.87
C PHE A 102 -5.46 9.56 -14.13
N ALA A 103 -6.23 8.80 -13.34
CA ALA A 103 -7.66 8.56 -13.57
C ALA A 103 -8.48 9.85 -13.70
N ASP A 104 -8.18 10.84 -12.87
CA ASP A 104 -8.87 12.13 -12.82
C ASP A 104 -8.18 13.23 -13.64
N THR A 105 -7.06 12.93 -14.30
CA THR A 105 -6.33 13.90 -15.12
C THR A 105 -7.02 14.00 -16.49
N PRO A 106 -7.44 15.20 -16.94
CA PRO A 106 -8.14 15.34 -18.21
C PRO A 106 -7.29 14.90 -19.41
N ALA A 107 -7.91 14.21 -20.36
CA ALA A 107 -7.27 13.91 -21.64
C ALA A 107 -6.83 15.20 -22.36
N GLY A 108 -5.64 15.17 -22.96
CA GLY A 108 -5.05 16.33 -23.60
C GLY A 108 -4.40 17.34 -22.64
N SER A 109 -4.24 16.99 -21.35
CA SER A 109 -3.46 17.80 -20.41
C SER A 109 -2.02 17.99 -20.92
N THR A 110 -1.48 19.20 -20.77
CA THR A 110 -0.11 19.54 -21.16
C THR A 110 0.89 19.47 -20.01
N SER A 111 0.42 19.09 -18.83
CA SER A 111 1.22 18.86 -17.63
C SER A 111 0.58 17.79 -16.77
N ILE A 112 1.41 17.03 -16.07
CA ILE A 112 1.03 16.02 -15.07
C ILE A 112 1.73 16.27 -13.73
N THR A 113 2.22 17.49 -13.50
CA THR A 113 2.92 17.83 -12.24
C THR A 113 2.00 17.75 -11.01
N ASP A 114 0.71 18.01 -11.18
CA ASP A 114 -0.28 17.83 -10.10
C ASP A 114 -0.42 16.36 -9.67
N ASN A 115 -0.02 15.40 -10.53
CA ASN A 115 0.06 13.99 -10.22
C ASN A 115 1.41 13.62 -9.56
N LEU A 116 2.27 14.59 -9.25
CA LEU A 116 3.62 14.37 -8.78
C LEU A 116 4.47 13.53 -9.76
N ALA A 117 4.28 13.76 -11.05
CA ALA A 117 4.99 13.06 -12.12
C ALA A 117 5.30 13.99 -13.27
N GLU A 118 6.30 13.64 -14.07
CA GLU A 118 6.70 14.31 -15.29
C GLU A 118 7.17 13.28 -16.32
N VAL A 119 7.00 13.58 -17.60
CA VAL A 119 7.72 12.89 -18.68
C VAL A 119 8.69 13.89 -19.30
N VAL A 120 9.96 13.59 -19.22
CA VAL A 120 11.02 14.53 -19.59
C VAL A 120 12.04 13.89 -20.54
N ASN A 121 12.67 14.72 -21.34
CA ASN A 121 13.93 14.37 -21.98
C ASN A 121 15.01 14.20 -20.89
N ALA A 122 15.56 12.99 -20.74
CA ALA A 122 16.52 12.68 -19.68
C ALA A 122 17.84 13.48 -19.79
N GLY A 123 18.17 13.98 -20.98
CA GLY A 123 19.40 14.78 -21.22
C GLY A 123 19.20 16.26 -20.97
N SER A 124 18.13 16.86 -21.52
CA SER A 124 17.87 18.31 -21.42
C SER A 124 16.94 18.68 -20.26
N GLY A 125 16.09 17.75 -19.79
CA GLY A 125 15.05 18.01 -18.81
C GLY A 125 13.77 18.64 -19.39
N ASP A 126 13.67 18.75 -20.72
CA ASP A 126 12.50 19.33 -21.37
C ASP A 126 11.26 18.46 -21.16
N ASN A 127 10.12 19.10 -20.90
CA ASN A 127 8.83 18.43 -20.77
C ASN A 127 8.40 17.84 -22.11
N LEU A 128 7.99 16.57 -22.12
CA LEU A 128 7.56 15.84 -23.30
C LEU A 128 6.03 15.62 -23.35
N ILE A 129 5.27 16.10 -22.37
CA ILE A 129 3.81 16.05 -22.39
C ILE A 129 3.28 16.96 -23.49
N GLY A 130 2.42 16.41 -24.33
CA GLY A 130 1.85 17.09 -25.50
C GLY A 130 2.64 16.89 -26.80
N SER A 131 3.86 16.31 -26.74
CA SER A 131 4.66 15.96 -27.92
C SER A 131 4.90 14.47 -28.07
N GLU A 132 5.33 13.81 -27.00
CA GLU A 132 5.71 12.38 -26.98
C GLU A 132 5.02 11.62 -25.84
N ALA A 133 4.30 12.33 -25.01
CA ALA A 133 3.45 11.75 -23.98
C ALA A 133 2.14 12.53 -23.86
N GLU A 134 1.07 11.85 -23.55
CA GLU A 134 -0.26 12.43 -23.41
C GLU A 134 -1.12 11.66 -22.40
N ILE A 135 -2.17 12.30 -21.91
CA ILE A 135 -3.22 11.62 -21.16
C ILE A 135 -4.30 11.17 -22.14
N GLU A 136 -4.59 9.88 -22.18
CA GLU A 136 -5.68 9.32 -22.98
C GLU A 136 -6.57 8.41 -22.14
N TYR A 137 -7.81 8.21 -22.60
CA TYR A 137 -8.76 7.30 -21.96
C TYR A 137 -8.54 5.87 -22.43
N ASP A 138 -8.37 4.95 -21.49
CA ASP A 138 -8.22 3.51 -21.78
C ASP A 138 -9.51 2.77 -21.45
N GLU A 139 -10.13 2.21 -22.50
CA GLU A 139 -11.40 1.49 -22.42
C GLU A 139 -11.30 0.19 -21.59
N SER A 140 -10.12 -0.44 -21.54
CA SER A 140 -9.96 -1.74 -20.87
C SER A 140 -10.04 -1.64 -19.34
N ILE A 141 -9.70 -0.48 -18.78
CA ILE A 141 -9.77 -0.20 -17.34
C ILE A 141 -10.69 0.98 -17.02
N GLN A 142 -11.34 1.57 -18.03
CA GLN A 142 -12.32 2.65 -17.91
C GLN A 142 -11.82 3.88 -17.13
N GLN A 143 -10.59 4.29 -17.40
CA GLN A 143 -9.98 5.48 -16.78
C GLN A 143 -8.95 6.13 -17.69
N ASN A 144 -8.57 7.36 -17.36
CA ASN A 144 -7.45 8.02 -18.02
C ASN A 144 -6.11 7.43 -17.54
N VAL A 145 -5.17 7.37 -18.46
CA VAL A 145 -3.82 6.83 -18.28
C VAL A 145 -2.80 7.74 -18.94
N LEU A 146 -1.57 7.68 -18.47
CA LEU A 146 -0.44 8.31 -19.15
C LEU A 146 0.05 7.38 -20.25
N LYS A 147 0.01 7.84 -21.49
CA LYS A 147 0.64 7.20 -22.65
C LYS A 147 1.97 7.87 -22.94
N ILE A 148 3.00 7.09 -23.16
CA ILE A 148 4.31 7.54 -23.63
C ILE A 148 4.59 6.85 -24.95
N THR A 149 4.75 7.64 -26.01
CA THR A 149 5.05 7.13 -27.36
C THR A 149 6.55 6.98 -27.52
N SER A 150 6.99 5.75 -27.80
CA SER A 150 8.40 5.45 -28.01
C SER A 150 8.83 5.89 -29.42
N VAL A 151 9.26 7.12 -29.56
CA VAL A 151 9.62 7.73 -30.87
C VAL A 151 11.12 7.75 -31.16
N HIS A 152 11.95 7.51 -30.13
CA HIS A 152 13.41 7.58 -30.28
C HIS A 152 14.07 6.24 -30.01
N PRO A 153 14.88 5.74 -30.98
CA PRO A 153 15.71 4.57 -30.78
C PRO A 153 16.90 4.85 -29.85
N GLU A 154 17.11 6.12 -29.50
CA GLU A 154 18.24 6.52 -28.66
C GLU A 154 17.94 6.23 -27.19
N TRP A 155 18.75 5.41 -26.59
CA TRP A 155 18.73 5.20 -25.16
C TRP A 155 19.02 6.50 -24.41
N TRP A 156 18.36 6.72 -23.24
CA TRP A 156 18.47 7.89 -22.37
C TRP A 156 17.56 9.08 -22.73
N TYR A 157 16.65 8.95 -23.68
CA TYR A 157 15.88 10.09 -24.13
C TYR A 157 14.63 10.34 -23.27
N GLN A 158 13.72 9.39 -23.23
CA GLN A 158 12.44 9.54 -22.52
C GLN A 158 12.52 8.95 -21.12
N ALA A 159 12.18 9.75 -20.13
CA ALA A 159 12.13 9.32 -18.75
C ALA A 159 10.80 9.74 -18.09
N LEU A 160 10.18 8.77 -17.41
CA LEU A 160 9.16 9.05 -16.41
C LEU A 160 9.88 9.43 -15.12
N ARG A 161 9.62 10.63 -14.61
CA ARG A 161 10.13 11.10 -13.33
C ARG A 161 8.97 11.18 -12.32
N LEU A 162 9.10 10.51 -11.21
CA LEU A 162 8.14 10.48 -10.12
C LEU A 162 8.69 11.30 -8.96
N HIS A 163 7.99 12.37 -8.57
CA HIS A 163 8.37 13.26 -7.46
C HIS A 163 7.87 12.68 -6.15
N THR A 164 8.68 11.87 -5.51
CA THR A 164 8.27 11.09 -4.35
C THR A 164 8.37 11.86 -3.04
N ASP A 165 9.38 12.69 -2.86
CA ASP A 165 9.71 13.44 -1.64
C ASP A 165 9.45 12.63 -0.34
N ALA A 166 9.73 11.33 -0.42
CA ALA A 166 9.41 10.35 0.61
C ALA A 166 10.60 10.10 1.52
N LYS A 167 10.38 10.11 2.82
CA LYS A 167 11.37 9.56 3.76
C LYS A 167 11.56 8.08 3.49
N LEU A 168 12.81 7.60 3.61
CA LEU A 168 13.10 6.19 3.42
C LEU A 168 12.52 5.38 4.57
N GLY A 169 11.51 4.56 4.23
CA GLY A 169 10.95 3.53 5.09
C GLY A 169 11.65 2.18 4.92
N THR A 170 11.06 1.16 5.52
CA THR A 170 11.52 -0.24 5.36
C THR A 170 11.11 -0.83 4.02
N ASN A 171 9.98 -0.43 3.47
CA ASN A 171 9.53 -0.84 2.15
C ASN A 171 10.08 0.12 1.10
N LYS A 172 10.94 -0.41 0.26
CA LYS A 172 11.61 0.32 -0.83
C LYS A 172 11.10 -0.14 -2.20
N LYS A 173 9.88 -0.64 -2.26
CA LYS A 173 9.26 -1.08 -3.49
C LYS A 173 8.69 0.08 -4.30
N LEU A 174 9.09 0.13 -5.56
CA LEU A 174 8.40 0.87 -6.61
C LEU A 174 7.43 -0.10 -7.29
N ASN A 175 6.18 0.31 -7.47
CA ASN A 175 5.19 -0.43 -8.24
C ASN A 175 4.64 0.47 -9.34
N LEU A 176 4.47 -0.09 -10.52
CA LEU A 176 3.88 0.56 -11.68
C LEU A 176 2.79 -0.35 -12.23
N ARG A 177 1.57 0.17 -12.34
CA ARG A 177 0.49 -0.51 -13.06
C ARG A 177 0.48 -0.01 -14.49
N MET A 178 0.94 -0.85 -15.41
CA MET A 178 1.11 -0.44 -16.81
C MET A 178 0.83 -1.58 -17.78
N ARG A 179 0.58 -1.20 -19.04
CA ARG A 179 0.53 -2.11 -20.19
C ARG A 179 1.36 -1.56 -21.33
N PHE A 180 1.57 -2.40 -22.30
CA PHE A 180 2.23 -2.09 -23.57
C PHE A 180 1.23 -2.26 -24.70
N ASP A 181 1.38 -1.53 -25.80
CA ASP A 181 0.47 -1.71 -26.96
C ASP A 181 0.73 -3.04 -27.69
N LYS A 182 1.94 -3.57 -27.59
CA LYS A 182 2.40 -4.83 -28.21
C LYS A 182 3.29 -5.60 -27.24
N ASP A 183 3.45 -6.87 -27.48
CA ASP A 183 4.42 -7.74 -26.81
C ASP A 183 5.72 -7.93 -27.64
N ILE A 184 6.05 -6.93 -28.46
CA ILE A 184 7.15 -7.00 -29.43
C ILE A 184 8.39 -6.33 -28.87
N LEU A 185 9.47 -7.07 -28.86
CA LEU A 185 10.81 -6.55 -28.61
C LEU A 185 11.63 -6.54 -29.90
N GLY A 186 12.59 -5.65 -29.96
CA GLY A 186 13.42 -5.53 -31.14
C GLY A 186 14.70 -4.76 -30.92
N ASP A 187 15.46 -4.65 -31.99
CA ASP A 187 16.62 -3.77 -32.06
C ASP A 187 16.15 -2.32 -32.24
N VAL A 188 16.44 -1.48 -31.27
CA VAL A 188 15.96 -0.09 -31.28
C VAL A 188 16.61 0.79 -32.32
N SER A 189 17.78 0.42 -32.83
CA SER A 189 18.48 1.17 -33.88
C SER A 189 17.97 0.84 -35.29
N SER A 190 17.59 -0.40 -35.55
CA SER A 190 17.08 -0.85 -36.84
C SER A 190 15.55 -0.97 -36.89
N GLY A 191 14.88 -1.07 -35.76
CA GLY A 191 13.44 -1.36 -35.66
C GLY A 191 13.10 -2.81 -35.98
N GLU A 192 14.09 -3.69 -36.17
CA GLU A 192 13.87 -5.10 -36.47
C GLU A 192 13.39 -5.86 -35.24
N GLN A 193 12.36 -6.68 -35.41
CA GLN A 193 11.83 -7.52 -34.33
C GLN A 193 12.83 -8.61 -33.91
N ARG A 194 12.94 -8.83 -32.63
CA ARG A 194 13.81 -9.82 -32.00
C ARG A 194 12.98 -10.82 -31.19
N PRO A 195 12.36 -11.82 -31.85
CA PRO A 195 11.50 -12.81 -31.18
C PRO A 195 12.27 -13.72 -30.20
N ASP A 196 13.57 -13.72 -30.27
CA ASP A 196 14.48 -14.41 -29.33
C ASP A 196 14.65 -13.64 -28.00
N ILE A 197 14.23 -12.39 -27.93
CA ILE A 197 14.30 -11.55 -26.73
C ILE A 197 12.90 -11.43 -26.14
N THR A 198 12.73 -11.87 -24.90
CA THR A 198 11.44 -11.83 -24.18
C THR A 198 11.38 -10.76 -23.10
N THR A 199 12.51 -10.18 -22.76
CA THR A 199 12.63 -9.13 -21.73
C THR A 199 13.41 -7.95 -22.26
N PHE A 200 13.08 -6.76 -21.80
CA PHE A 200 13.85 -5.54 -22.05
C PHE A 200 14.34 -4.94 -20.74
N GLN A 201 15.43 -4.22 -20.80
CA GLN A 201 16.06 -3.59 -19.65
C GLN A 201 15.36 -2.27 -19.32
N VAL A 202 15.15 -2.05 -18.03
CA VAL A 202 14.66 -0.78 -17.47
C VAL A 202 15.78 -0.16 -16.66
N VAL A 203 16.01 1.13 -16.83
CA VAL A 203 17.02 1.88 -16.10
C VAL A 203 16.34 2.78 -15.07
N ILE A 204 16.76 2.67 -13.82
CA ILE A 204 16.24 3.50 -12.73
C ILE A 204 17.37 4.33 -12.14
N ARG A 205 17.09 5.63 -11.97
CA ARG A 205 18.01 6.61 -11.36
C ARG A 205 17.28 7.32 -10.24
N LEU A 206 18.03 7.76 -9.23
CA LEU A 206 17.45 8.38 -8.05
C LEU A 206 17.99 9.79 -7.82
N GLY A 207 17.08 10.67 -7.42
CA GLY A 207 17.42 11.93 -6.77
C GLY A 207 17.10 11.81 -5.28
N GLY A 208 18.07 12.03 -4.42
CA GLY A 208 17.90 11.89 -2.98
C GLY A 208 18.55 13.01 -2.18
N ILE A 209 18.11 13.18 -0.94
CA ILE A 209 18.66 14.10 0.04
C ILE A 209 19.32 13.27 1.14
N GLY A 210 20.58 13.58 1.45
CA GLY A 210 21.31 12.94 2.54
C GLY A 210 20.72 13.31 3.91
N VAL A 211 20.91 12.44 4.90
CA VAL A 211 20.56 12.74 6.29
C VAL A 211 21.27 14.00 6.77
N GLY A 212 20.50 15.00 7.25
CA GLY A 212 21.04 16.29 7.68
C GLY A 212 21.36 17.28 6.56
N GLU A 213 21.07 16.93 5.32
CA GLU A 213 21.24 17.79 4.13
C GLU A 213 19.91 18.41 3.69
N THR A 214 19.98 19.36 2.75
CA THR A 214 18.82 20.04 2.18
C THR A 214 18.80 20.00 0.65
N GLU A 215 19.91 19.65 0.03
CA GLU A 215 20.04 19.64 -1.43
C GLU A 215 19.79 18.25 -2.00
N VAL A 216 19.04 18.20 -3.09
CA VAL A 216 18.81 16.98 -3.85
C VAL A 216 20.07 16.67 -4.67
N ILE A 217 20.59 15.48 -4.48
CA ILE A 217 21.70 14.95 -5.27
C ILE A 217 21.14 13.92 -6.23
N PHE A 218 21.22 14.24 -7.52
CA PHE A 218 20.91 13.29 -8.58
C PHE A 218 22.16 12.47 -8.93
N ARG A 219 21.97 11.19 -9.17
CA ARG A 219 23.04 10.28 -9.60
C ARG A 219 22.58 9.41 -10.75
N ASP A 220 23.52 9.25 -11.68
CA ASP A 220 23.39 8.36 -12.83
C ASP A 220 23.77 6.91 -12.52
N GLU A 221 24.25 6.63 -11.31
CA GLU A 221 24.54 5.28 -10.88
C GLU A 221 23.26 4.47 -10.93
N THR A 222 23.26 3.50 -11.82
CA THR A 222 22.12 2.70 -12.17
C THR A 222 22.39 1.24 -11.82
N VAL A 223 21.36 0.57 -11.38
CA VAL A 223 21.35 -0.90 -11.34
C VAL A 223 20.84 -1.37 -12.69
N TRP A 224 21.66 -2.14 -13.40
CA TRP A 224 21.41 -2.55 -14.78
C TRP A 224 20.64 -3.87 -14.89
N ASP A 225 20.28 -4.50 -13.78
CA ASP A 225 19.73 -5.86 -13.74
C ASP A 225 18.19 -5.89 -13.57
N ILE A 226 17.49 -4.85 -14.06
CA ILE A 226 16.03 -4.79 -14.03
C ILE A 226 15.51 -5.11 -15.44
N TYR A 227 14.79 -6.23 -15.55
CA TYR A 227 14.26 -6.71 -16.82
C TYR A 227 12.75 -6.95 -16.72
N TRP A 228 12.01 -6.44 -17.67
CA TRP A 228 10.56 -6.60 -17.76
C TRP A 228 10.14 -7.28 -19.06
N ASN A 229 9.04 -8.04 -19.00
CA ASN A 229 8.33 -8.53 -20.17
C ASN A 229 7.24 -7.53 -20.53
N PRO A 230 7.10 -7.12 -21.81
CA PRO A 230 5.95 -6.34 -22.23
C PRO A 230 4.68 -7.19 -22.10
N ASN A 231 3.63 -6.60 -21.55
CA ASN A 231 2.32 -7.23 -21.41
C ASN A 231 1.26 -6.28 -21.98
N THR A 232 0.39 -6.78 -22.86
CA THR A 232 -0.67 -5.98 -23.48
C THR A 232 -1.86 -5.74 -22.57
N ALA A 233 -1.98 -6.48 -21.48
CA ALA A 233 -2.93 -6.20 -20.40
C ALA A 233 -2.25 -5.42 -19.28
N PHE A 234 -3.01 -4.57 -18.56
CA PHE A 234 -2.50 -3.89 -17.39
C PHE A 234 -2.01 -4.89 -16.33
N THR A 235 -0.74 -4.79 -16.00
CA THR A 235 -0.02 -5.66 -15.09
C THR A 235 0.78 -4.82 -14.11
N ASP A 236 0.96 -5.32 -12.89
CA ASP A 236 1.74 -4.65 -11.87
C ASP A 236 3.22 -5.07 -12.00
N TYR A 237 4.07 -4.09 -12.28
CA TYR A 237 5.53 -4.23 -12.32
C TYR A 237 6.11 -3.70 -11.02
N SER A 238 6.84 -4.56 -10.31
CA SER A 238 7.40 -4.24 -8.99
C SER A 238 8.92 -4.30 -9.02
N VAL A 239 9.57 -3.31 -8.42
CA VAL A 239 11.02 -3.24 -8.28
C VAL A 239 11.38 -2.88 -6.85
N ASP A 240 12.27 -3.66 -6.23
CA ASP A 240 12.92 -3.29 -4.98
C ASP A 240 14.08 -2.34 -5.28
N LEU A 241 13.98 -1.11 -4.79
CA LEU A 241 14.98 -0.07 -5.01
C LEU A 241 16.17 -0.13 -4.05
N SER A 242 16.27 -1.11 -3.18
CA SER A 242 17.34 -1.19 -2.18
C SER A 242 18.73 -1.13 -2.82
N SER A 243 18.96 -1.89 -3.89
CA SER A 243 20.25 -1.89 -4.60
C SER A 243 20.55 -0.55 -5.29
N VAL A 244 19.53 0.14 -5.81
CA VAL A 244 19.68 1.46 -6.45
C VAL A 244 20.00 2.53 -5.39
N ILE A 245 19.35 2.44 -4.22
CA ILE A 245 19.63 3.32 -3.08
C ILE A 245 21.04 3.10 -2.56
N ASP A 246 21.48 1.83 -2.42
CA ASP A 246 22.82 1.50 -1.98
C ASP A 246 23.88 2.01 -2.96
N ALA A 247 23.63 1.91 -4.27
CA ALA A 247 24.52 2.48 -5.30
C ALA A 247 24.60 4.01 -5.18
N TRP A 248 23.48 4.69 -4.99
CA TRP A 248 23.45 6.14 -4.75
C TRP A 248 24.24 6.52 -3.49
N GLN A 249 24.06 5.78 -2.38
CA GLN A 249 24.78 6.01 -1.13
C GLN A 249 26.30 5.77 -1.29
N GLY A 250 26.66 4.72 -2.02
CA GLY A 250 28.07 4.43 -2.34
C GLY A 250 28.73 5.54 -3.15
N ALA A 251 28.05 6.06 -4.18
CA ALA A 251 28.54 7.11 -5.06
C ALA A 251 28.64 8.48 -4.38
N THR A 252 27.71 8.78 -3.47
CA THR A 252 27.66 10.07 -2.77
C THR A 252 28.48 10.08 -1.47
N GLY A 253 28.72 8.92 -0.90
CA GLY A 253 29.28 8.77 0.46
C GLY A 253 28.32 9.23 1.57
N LYS A 254 27.00 9.39 1.26
CA LYS A 254 25.98 9.88 2.18
C LYS A 254 24.91 8.82 2.40
N THR A 255 24.35 8.80 3.60
CA THR A 255 23.11 8.03 3.87
C THR A 255 21.92 8.80 3.35
N MET A 256 21.10 8.19 2.47
CA MET A 256 19.90 8.82 1.96
C MET A 256 18.84 8.91 3.08
N GLY A 257 18.33 10.11 3.33
CA GLY A 257 17.25 10.37 4.29
C GLY A 257 15.89 10.52 3.60
N THR A 258 15.89 11.17 2.43
CA THR A 258 14.68 11.40 1.62
C THR A 258 14.95 11.01 0.18
N LEU A 259 14.03 10.27 -0.40
CA LEU A 259 13.97 9.99 -1.83
C LEU A 259 13.12 11.07 -2.49
N SER A 260 13.75 12.00 -3.20
CA SER A 260 13.04 13.14 -3.79
C SER A 260 12.39 12.78 -5.09
N TYR A 261 13.06 12.01 -5.93
CA TYR A 261 12.45 11.49 -7.15
C TYR A 261 13.07 10.19 -7.63
N ILE A 262 12.28 9.45 -8.39
CA ILE A 262 12.66 8.25 -9.13
C ILE A 262 12.53 8.57 -10.61
N GLN A 263 13.60 8.38 -11.36
CA GLN A 263 13.59 8.51 -12.81
C GLN A 263 13.69 7.14 -13.46
N ILE A 264 12.72 6.81 -14.32
CA ILE A 264 12.60 5.53 -14.99
C ILE A 264 12.78 5.76 -16.48
N LEU A 265 13.76 5.07 -17.07
CA LEU A 265 14.00 5.10 -18.51
C LEU A 265 13.59 3.73 -19.07
N PHE A 266 12.69 3.77 -20.03
CA PHE A 266 12.19 2.59 -20.72
C PHE A 266 13.01 2.27 -21.98
N THR A 267 13.93 3.13 -22.35
CA THR A 267 14.77 2.98 -23.52
C THR A 267 15.97 2.09 -23.20
N PRO A 268 16.20 1.04 -23.94
CA PRO A 268 17.17 0.00 -23.58
C PRO A 268 18.59 0.44 -23.81
N SER A 269 19.49 -0.18 -23.06
CA SER A 269 20.91 0.10 -23.11
C SER A 269 21.70 -0.76 -24.10
N ASN A 270 21.16 -1.81 -24.64
CA ASN A 270 21.91 -2.81 -25.43
C ASN A 270 21.28 -3.13 -26.78
N ASN A 271 20.82 -2.14 -27.50
CA ASN A 271 20.15 -2.26 -28.80
C ASN A 271 18.90 -3.16 -28.81
N ALA A 272 18.48 -3.67 -27.65
CA ALA A 272 17.27 -4.44 -27.52
C ALA A 272 16.30 -3.75 -26.58
N GLY A 273 15.10 -3.50 -27.03
CA GLY A 273 14.09 -2.83 -26.28
C GLY A 273 12.68 -3.02 -26.76
N TYR A 274 11.78 -2.35 -26.10
CA TYR A 274 10.40 -2.33 -26.47
C TYR A 274 10.16 -1.35 -27.65
N LEU A 275 9.44 -1.80 -28.67
CA LEU A 275 9.16 -1.05 -29.90
C LEU A 275 7.70 -0.63 -29.98
N GLY A 276 7.17 0.08 -29.00
CA GLY A 276 5.78 0.50 -28.99
C GLY A 276 5.47 1.54 -27.92
N ASP A 277 4.19 1.77 -27.67
CA ASP A 277 3.72 2.74 -26.71
C ASP A 277 3.56 2.12 -25.31
N TYR A 278 3.87 2.89 -24.27
CA TYR A 278 3.69 2.54 -22.87
C TYR A 278 2.45 3.23 -22.34
N TYR A 279 1.63 2.50 -21.57
CA TYR A 279 0.45 3.04 -20.91
C TYR A 279 0.55 2.81 -19.40
N ILE A 280 0.55 3.88 -18.63
CA ILE A 280 0.75 3.84 -17.19
C ILE A 280 -0.52 4.33 -16.51
N ALA A 281 -1.16 3.46 -15.73
CA ALA A 281 -2.35 3.79 -14.97
C ALA A 281 -2.00 4.44 -13.62
N SER A 282 -0.98 3.90 -12.95
CA SER A 282 -0.54 4.41 -11.66
C SER A 282 0.91 4.03 -11.37
N ALA A 283 1.51 4.78 -10.46
CA ALA A 283 2.80 4.49 -9.87
C ALA A 283 2.74 4.72 -8.35
N SER A 284 3.47 3.90 -7.58
CA SER A 284 3.51 4.05 -6.15
C SER A 284 4.87 3.59 -5.60
N TYR A 285 5.28 4.20 -4.50
CA TYR A 285 6.54 3.86 -3.85
C TYR A 285 6.41 3.89 -2.33
N GLY A 286 7.11 2.98 -1.68
CA GLY A 286 7.21 2.93 -0.23
C GLY A 286 6.12 2.09 0.41
N ASP A 287 5.72 2.48 1.59
CA ASP A 287 4.87 1.68 2.46
C ASP A 287 3.37 1.77 2.10
N ILE A 288 3.06 1.60 0.82
CA ILE A 288 1.67 1.56 0.33
C ILE A 288 0.88 0.35 0.82
N ASP A 289 1.56 -0.75 1.16
CA ASP A 289 0.96 -1.88 1.86
C ASP A 289 0.77 -1.60 3.36
N TYR A 290 1.17 -0.41 3.82
CA TYR A 290 0.68 0.11 5.06
C TYR A 290 -0.83 0.17 5.00
N ILE A 291 -1.43 -0.19 6.09
CA ILE A 291 -2.82 0.14 6.34
C ILE A 291 -2.89 1.64 6.07
N PRO A 292 -3.52 2.08 4.96
CA PRO A 292 -3.69 3.50 4.72
C PRO A 292 -4.28 4.05 6.01
N PHE A 293 -3.84 5.20 6.45
CA PHE A 293 -4.37 5.89 7.62
C PHE A 293 -5.82 5.51 7.75
N SER A 294 -6.15 4.72 8.78
CA SER A 294 -7.53 4.31 8.94
C SER A 294 -8.30 5.59 9.19
N THR A 295 -8.84 6.15 8.13
CA THR A 295 -9.76 7.28 8.22
C THR A 295 -11.02 6.87 8.97
N GLY A 296 -11.28 5.55 9.05
CA GLY A 296 -12.39 4.98 9.79
C GLY A 296 -12.04 4.77 11.26
N GLN A 297 -12.38 5.72 12.12
CA GLN A 297 -12.26 5.59 13.58
C GLN A 297 -13.57 5.15 14.20
N SER A 298 -13.47 4.18 15.13
CA SER A 298 -14.62 3.80 15.94
C SER A 298 -14.90 4.82 17.03
N LEU A 299 -16.17 5.00 17.34
CA LEU A 299 -16.60 5.69 18.56
C LEU A 299 -16.65 4.66 19.69
N ASN A 300 -15.92 4.92 20.77
CA ASN A 300 -15.97 4.06 21.95
C ASN A 300 -17.23 4.39 22.75
N ILE A 301 -18.09 3.38 22.94
CA ILE A 301 -19.40 3.53 23.56
C ILE A 301 -19.55 2.60 24.77
N ASN A 302 -18.47 2.36 25.50
CA ASN A 302 -18.44 1.42 26.62
C ASN A 302 -19.49 1.73 27.68
N ASP A 303 -20.31 0.72 27.97
CA ASP A 303 -21.22 0.67 29.09
C ASP A 303 -21.24 -0.77 29.62
N ASN A 304 -20.99 -0.95 30.89
CA ASN A 304 -20.95 -2.26 31.55
C ASN A 304 -22.35 -2.85 31.81
N SER A 305 -23.42 -2.20 31.35
CA SER A 305 -24.81 -2.62 31.63
C SER A 305 -25.28 -3.80 30.77
N GLY A 306 -24.54 -4.18 29.73
CA GLY A 306 -24.95 -5.21 28.74
C GLY A 306 -26.07 -4.76 27.80
N ILE A 307 -26.68 -3.60 28.02
CA ILE A 307 -27.69 -2.95 27.18
C ILE A 307 -27.33 -1.49 27.05
N LEU A 308 -26.88 -1.12 25.87
CA LEU A 308 -26.44 0.22 25.57
C LEU A 308 -27.41 0.91 24.60
N LYS A 309 -27.74 2.16 24.87
CA LYS A 309 -28.42 3.05 23.93
C LYS A 309 -27.47 4.17 23.53
N TYR A 310 -27.10 4.19 22.26
CA TYR A 310 -26.23 5.19 21.70
C TYR A 310 -26.97 6.06 20.70
N GLN A 311 -26.95 7.36 20.89
CA GLN A 311 -27.63 8.33 20.02
C GLN A 311 -26.58 8.99 19.12
N TYR A 312 -26.89 9.04 17.82
CA TYR A 312 -26.04 9.67 16.82
C TYR A 312 -26.85 10.56 15.88
N THR A 313 -26.20 11.60 15.35
CA THR A 313 -26.86 12.55 14.42
C THR A 313 -25.98 12.73 13.20
N TYR A 314 -26.48 12.35 12.03
CA TYR A 314 -25.80 12.51 10.76
C TYR A 314 -25.91 13.96 10.28
N THR A 315 -24.79 14.52 9.85
CA THR A 315 -24.66 15.91 9.38
C THR A 315 -24.75 16.05 7.87
N GLN A 316 -24.60 14.94 7.14
CA GLN A 316 -24.66 14.89 5.68
C GLN A 316 -25.69 13.85 5.22
N PRO A 317 -26.31 14.05 4.05
CA PRO A 317 -27.18 13.01 3.47
C PRO A 317 -26.34 11.86 2.92
N GLY A 318 -26.78 10.62 3.12
CA GLY A 318 -26.08 9.43 2.62
C GLY A 318 -26.73 8.13 3.03
N ASN A 319 -26.24 7.03 2.50
CA ASN A 319 -26.55 5.68 2.95
C ASN A 319 -25.38 5.17 3.78
N TYR A 320 -25.60 5.02 5.08
CA TYR A 320 -24.55 4.68 6.02
C TYR A 320 -24.65 3.22 6.48
N GLN A 321 -23.55 2.49 6.45
CA GLN A 321 -23.48 1.14 6.99
C GLN A 321 -22.92 1.19 8.40
N VAL A 322 -23.76 1.00 9.39
CA VAL A 322 -23.34 0.98 10.80
C VAL A 322 -22.81 -0.40 11.16
N VAL A 323 -21.68 -0.43 11.84
CA VAL A 323 -21.05 -1.66 12.33
C VAL A 323 -20.71 -1.51 13.80
N VAL A 324 -21.14 -2.48 14.62
CA VAL A 324 -20.82 -2.54 16.06
C VAL A 324 -19.87 -3.70 16.32
N ILE A 325 -18.82 -3.45 17.10
CA ILE A 325 -17.81 -4.44 17.46
C ILE A 325 -17.73 -4.57 18.98
N GLY A 326 -17.77 -5.82 19.45
CA GLY A 326 -17.51 -6.16 20.83
C GLY A 326 -16.19 -6.92 21.01
N THR A 327 -15.49 -6.68 22.11
CA THR A 327 -14.26 -7.40 22.45
C THR A 327 -14.30 -7.87 23.90
N ASN A 328 -13.75 -9.07 24.18
CA ASN A 328 -13.62 -9.62 25.55
C ASN A 328 -12.27 -9.39 26.18
N LYS A 329 -11.24 -9.16 25.39
CA LYS A 329 -9.88 -8.83 25.84
C LYS A 329 -9.36 -7.69 24.97
N ILE A 330 -8.55 -6.83 25.55
CA ILE A 330 -7.85 -5.78 24.81
C ILE A 330 -7.08 -6.45 23.65
N GLY A 331 -7.39 -6.04 22.41
CA GLY A 331 -6.74 -6.54 21.19
C GLY A 331 -7.32 -7.81 20.56
N ARG A 332 -8.40 -8.41 21.10
CA ARG A 332 -9.10 -9.53 20.44
C ARG A 332 -10.57 -9.18 20.23
N ALA A 333 -10.93 -8.85 19.01
CA ALA A 333 -12.32 -8.73 18.61
C ALA A 333 -12.85 -10.10 18.19
N SER A 334 -13.99 -10.48 18.71
CA SER A 334 -14.58 -11.79 18.47
C SER A 334 -16.01 -11.77 17.95
N CYS A 335 -16.69 -10.63 17.93
CA CYS A 335 -18.04 -10.52 17.38
C CYS A 335 -18.29 -9.17 16.69
N ARG A 336 -18.99 -9.23 15.57
CA ARG A 336 -19.38 -8.08 14.76
C ARG A 336 -20.84 -8.20 14.35
N GLU A 337 -21.60 -7.13 14.51
CA GLU A 337 -22.96 -6.99 14.03
C GLU A 337 -23.07 -5.83 13.04
N ARG A 338 -23.85 -6.05 11.97
CA ARG A 338 -24.24 -5.02 11.00
C ARG A 338 -25.67 -4.61 11.26
N VAL A 339 -25.93 -3.32 11.25
CA VAL A 339 -27.24 -2.71 11.47
C VAL A 339 -27.67 -1.96 10.21
#